data_0abb0a3b50ad0d61af2330621a741010
#
_entry.id   0abb0a3b50ad0d61af2330621a741010
#
_cell.length_a   1.000
_cell.length_b   1.000
_cell.length_c   1.000
_cell.angle_alpha   90.00
_cell.angle_beta   90.00
_cell.angle_gamma   90.00
#
_symmetry.space_group_name_H-M   'P 1'
#
loop_
_entity.id
_entity.type
_entity.pdbx_description
1 polymer ?
#
loop_
_entity_poly.entity_id
_entity_poly.type
_entity_poly.pdbx_seq_one_letter_code
_entity_poly.pdbx_strand_id
1 'polypeptide(L)'
;MNLQTERLTLRPFSPQDEDAFILGLEDRELRRMYGFPAELSKETARRIFRQFSTLSTTFSLIRKADGILIGFLLDVPAELPEHILHTLPEGGRTLAFATFVPYQRQGYMREAIQAVVEQHSEAEDVPFLHGGHFPFNEPSQRLFSGLGFTSYGQHTIGNVTILDEICML
;
A
#
# COMPACT_ATOMS: atom_id res chain seq x y z
N MET A 1 7.34 6.89 12.51
CA MET A 1 7.45 5.50 13.00
C MET A 1 8.36 4.72 12.06
N ASN A 2 9.20 3.81 12.55
CA ASN A 2 10.06 2.96 11.72
C ASN A 2 9.81 1.51 12.10
N LEU A 3 9.52 0.67 11.12
CA LEU A 3 9.41 -0.77 11.30
C LEU A 3 10.63 -1.47 10.71
N GLN A 4 11.04 -2.54 11.35
CA GLN A 4 12.16 -3.37 10.92
C GLN A 4 11.66 -4.80 10.69
N THR A 5 11.94 -5.35 9.54
CA THR A 5 11.71 -6.75 9.23
C THR A 5 13.04 -7.46 8.99
N GLU A 6 13.03 -8.70 8.58
CA GLU A 6 14.25 -9.42 8.22
C GLU A 6 15.02 -8.72 7.09
N ARG A 7 14.33 -8.33 6.01
CA ARG A 7 14.95 -7.80 4.79
C ARG A 7 14.69 -6.33 4.51
N LEU A 8 13.75 -5.69 5.27
CA LEU A 8 13.31 -4.32 5.01
C LEU A 8 13.45 -3.40 6.21
N THR A 9 13.66 -2.14 5.91
CA THR A 9 13.36 -1.00 6.79
C THR A 9 12.19 -0.24 6.20
N LEU A 10 11.08 -0.15 6.94
CA LEU A 10 9.94 0.68 6.62
C LEU A 10 10.09 1.99 7.40
N ARG A 11 10.20 3.11 6.71
CA ARG A 11 10.37 4.43 7.33
C ARG A 11 9.61 5.49 6.53
N PRO A 12 9.33 6.66 7.11
CA PRO A 12 8.82 7.79 6.32
C PRO A 12 9.73 8.12 5.14
N PHE A 13 9.14 8.65 4.08
CA PHE A 13 9.91 9.12 2.93
C PHE A 13 10.90 10.22 3.35
N SER A 14 12.07 10.19 2.74
CA SER A 14 13.08 11.24 2.84
C SER A 14 13.34 11.88 1.46
N PRO A 15 13.87 13.11 1.38
CA PRO A 15 14.16 13.75 0.10
C PRO A 15 15.06 12.90 -0.83
N GLN A 16 15.89 12.04 -0.26
CA GLN A 16 16.80 11.14 -1.00
C GLN A 16 16.05 10.04 -1.77
N ASP A 17 14.80 9.78 -1.43
CA ASP A 17 13.98 8.74 -2.06
C ASP A 17 13.32 9.23 -3.36
N GLU A 18 13.32 10.55 -3.65
CA GLU A 18 12.55 11.15 -4.74
C GLU A 18 12.90 10.54 -6.11
N ASP A 19 14.18 10.48 -6.44
CA ASP A 19 14.60 9.99 -7.75
C ASP A 19 14.27 8.50 -7.95
N ALA A 20 14.48 7.69 -6.93
CA ALA A 20 14.14 6.27 -6.97
C ALA A 20 12.62 6.05 -7.05
N PHE A 21 11.84 6.87 -6.36
CA PHE A 21 10.38 6.83 -6.43
C PHE A 21 9.87 7.19 -7.84
N ILE A 22 10.39 8.27 -8.43
CA ILE A 22 10.03 8.70 -9.80
C ILE A 22 10.38 7.61 -10.79
N LEU A 23 11.58 7.04 -10.70
CA LEU A 23 12.01 5.93 -11.56
C LEU A 23 11.09 4.71 -11.42
N GLY A 24 10.70 4.36 -10.21
CA GLY A 24 9.77 3.26 -9.94
C GLY A 24 8.39 3.46 -10.58
N LEU A 25 7.94 4.72 -10.70
CA LEU A 25 6.66 5.07 -11.34
C LEU A 25 6.74 5.17 -12.87
N GLU A 26 7.91 5.04 -13.49
CA GLU A 26 8.03 5.02 -14.96
C GLU A 26 7.42 3.76 -15.58
N ASP A 27 7.30 2.68 -14.81
CA ASP A 27 6.69 1.45 -15.29
C ASP A 27 5.17 1.59 -15.50
N ARG A 28 4.74 1.31 -16.72
CA ARG A 28 3.34 1.47 -17.14
C ARG A 28 2.40 0.47 -16.48
N GLU A 29 2.85 -0.76 -16.30
CA GLU A 29 2.05 -1.82 -15.69
C GLU A 29 1.87 -1.58 -14.19
N LEU A 30 2.90 -1.13 -13.50
CA LEU A 30 2.81 -0.71 -12.11
C LEU A 30 1.76 0.41 -11.96
N ARG A 31 1.80 1.44 -12.83
CA ARG A 31 0.81 2.51 -12.79
C ARG A 31 -0.61 1.98 -13.01
N ARG A 32 -0.80 1.10 -13.97
CA ARG A 32 -2.10 0.46 -14.25
C ARG A 32 -2.62 -0.34 -13.04
N MET A 33 -1.75 -1.11 -12.40
CA MET A 33 -2.10 -1.95 -11.25
C MET A 33 -2.42 -1.15 -9.98
N TYR A 34 -1.80 0.02 -9.82
CA TYR A 34 -2.03 0.89 -8.66
C TYR A 34 -3.17 1.89 -8.89
N GLY A 35 -3.47 2.24 -10.13
CA GLY A 35 -4.47 3.26 -10.49
C GLY A 35 -3.87 4.65 -10.71
N PHE A 36 -2.57 4.74 -10.97
CA PHE A 36 -1.95 5.99 -11.42
C PHE A 36 -2.34 6.30 -12.87
N PRO A 37 -2.27 7.58 -13.29
CA PRO A 37 -2.51 7.95 -14.69
C PRO A 37 -1.63 7.16 -15.66
N ALA A 38 -2.19 6.77 -16.81
CA ALA A 38 -1.46 6.04 -17.84
C ALA A 38 -0.24 6.84 -18.35
N GLU A 39 -0.41 8.15 -18.51
CA GLU A 39 0.67 9.10 -18.80
C GLU A 39 1.01 9.85 -17.51
N LEU A 40 2.25 9.76 -17.10
CA LEU A 40 2.74 10.38 -15.87
C LEU A 40 4.01 11.16 -16.15
N SER A 41 3.91 12.50 -16.11
CA SER A 41 5.08 13.35 -16.21
C SER A 41 5.94 13.27 -14.96
N LYS A 42 7.24 13.54 -15.08
CA LYS A 42 8.15 13.61 -13.91
C LYS A 42 7.69 14.64 -12.89
N GLU A 43 7.11 15.74 -13.34
CA GLU A 43 6.55 16.77 -12.44
C GLU A 43 5.37 16.24 -11.65
N THR A 44 4.46 15.50 -12.29
CA THR A 44 3.34 14.85 -11.61
C THR A 44 3.84 13.77 -10.63
N ALA A 45 4.84 12.97 -11.00
CA ALA A 45 5.45 12.00 -10.10
C ALA A 45 6.10 12.67 -8.87
N ARG A 46 6.78 13.82 -9.04
CA ARG A 46 7.28 14.62 -7.91
C ARG A 46 6.16 15.14 -7.01
N ARG A 47 5.05 15.56 -7.58
CA ARG A 47 3.90 16.01 -6.78
C ARG A 47 3.33 14.87 -5.94
N ILE A 48 3.20 13.68 -6.51
CA ILE A 48 2.77 12.48 -5.78
C ILE A 48 3.76 12.16 -4.66
N PHE A 49 5.06 12.16 -4.95
CA PHE A 49 6.10 11.96 -3.95
C PHE A 49 5.96 12.93 -2.77
N ARG A 50 5.79 14.23 -3.04
CA ARG A 50 5.60 15.23 -1.99
C ARG A 50 4.35 14.97 -1.17
N GLN A 51 3.23 14.60 -1.81
CA GLN A 51 2.00 14.23 -1.09
C GLN A 51 2.25 13.04 -0.15
N PHE A 52 2.89 11.99 -0.63
CA PHE A 52 3.21 10.83 0.20
C PHE A 52 4.17 11.19 1.34
N SER A 53 5.13 12.06 1.10
CA SER A 53 6.10 12.51 2.12
C SER A 53 5.47 13.34 3.24
N THR A 54 4.29 13.93 3.03
CA THR A 54 3.57 14.69 4.08
C THR A 54 2.73 13.78 4.99
N LEU A 55 2.46 12.54 4.57
CA LEU A 55 1.68 11.60 5.35
C LEU A 55 2.60 10.87 6.34
N SER A 56 2.35 11.05 7.63
CA SER A 56 3.16 10.44 8.70
C SER A 56 3.12 8.92 8.72
N THR A 57 2.13 8.33 8.05
CA THR A 57 1.84 6.90 8.00
C THR A 57 2.08 6.30 6.61
N THR A 58 2.91 6.97 5.80
CA THR A 58 3.39 6.43 4.53
C THR A 58 4.81 5.93 4.69
N PHE A 59 5.05 4.69 4.33
CA PHE A 59 6.34 4.05 4.44
C PHE A 59 7.03 3.91 3.07
N SER A 60 8.28 4.36 3.01
CA SER A 60 9.22 3.88 2.01
C SER A 60 9.72 2.50 2.42
N LEU A 61 9.78 1.57 1.47
CA LEU A 61 10.30 0.22 1.67
C LEU A 61 11.76 0.19 1.24
N ILE A 62 12.67 0.19 2.21
CA ILE A 62 14.11 0.18 1.95
C ILE A 62 14.65 -1.23 2.13
N ARG A 63 15.25 -1.78 1.08
CA ARG A 63 15.91 -3.10 1.15
C ARG A 63 17.21 -3.00 1.93
N LYS A 64 17.37 -3.79 3.00
CA LYS A 64 18.54 -3.73 3.88
C LYS A 64 19.85 -4.13 3.20
N ALA A 65 19.79 -5.01 2.22
CA ALA A 65 20.99 -5.52 1.54
C ALA A 65 21.83 -4.43 0.85
N ASP A 66 21.18 -3.35 0.38
CA ASP A 66 21.83 -2.31 -0.43
C ASP A 66 21.31 -0.89 -0.18
N GLY A 67 20.32 -0.73 0.71
CA GLY A 67 19.73 0.58 1.02
C GLY A 67 18.82 1.14 -0.07
N ILE A 68 18.40 0.34 -1.05
CA ILE A 68 17.59 0.80 -2.18
C ILE A 68 16.12 0.88 -1.79
N LEU A 69 15.44 1.95 -2.22
CA LEU A 69 13.99 2.08 -2.20
C LEU A 69 13.37 1.12 -3.24
N ILE A 70 12.58 0.17 -2.79
CA ILE A 70 11.99 -0.88 -3.64
C ILE A 70 10.48 -0.79 -3.79
N GLY A 71 9.84 0.15 -3.12
CA GLY A 71 8.39 0.33 -3.13
C GLY A 71 7.92 1.21 -2.00
N PHE A 72 6.61 1.24 -1.81
CA PHE A 72 5.97 2.03 -0.76
C PHE A 72 4.73 1.32 -0.21
N LEU A 73 4.34 1.70 1.01
CA LEU A 73 3.11 1.28 1.66
C LEU A 73 2.50 2.46 2.40
N LEU A 74 1.26 2.78 2.07
CA LEU A 74 0.45 3.76 2.78
C LEU A 74 -0.41 3.01 3.78
N ASP A 75 -0.51 3.55 4.97
CA ASP A 75 -1.39 3.13 6.04
C ASP A 75 -2.20 4.35 6.48
N VAL A 76 -3.39 4.52 5.93
CA VAL A 76 -4.22 5.72 6.07
C VAL A 76 -5.58 5.37 6.68
N PRO A 77 -6.30 6.32 7.29
CA PRO A 77 -7.67 6.07 7.75
C PRO A 77 -8.53 5.48 6.64
N ALA A 78 -9.36 4.50 6.96
CA ALA A 78 -10.24 3.86 6.00
C ALA A 78 -11.37 4.83 5.59
N GLU A 79 -11.38 5.23 4.33
CA GLU A 79 -12.41 6.04 3.70
C GLU A 79 -13.20 5.17 2.71
N LEU A 80 -14.13 4.39 3.24
CA LEU A 80 -14.97 3.47 2.47
C LEU A 80 -16.41 4.01 2.36
N PRO A 81 -17.18 3.61 1.35
CA PRO A 81 -18.60 3.95 1.26
C PRO A 81 -19.38 3.51 2.50
N GLU A 82 -20.41 4.27 2.84
CA GLU A 82 -21.22 4.03 4.04
C GLU A 82 -21.81 2.60 4.10
N HIS A 83 -22.22 2.05 2.96
CA HIS A 83 -22.78 0.68 2.90
C HIS A 83 -21.75 -0.41 3.25
N ILE A 84 -20.45 -0.10 3.24
CA ILE A 84 -19.39 -0.98 3.72
C ILE A 84 -19.07 -0.65 5.18
N LEU A 85 -18.87 0.63 5.48
CA LEU A 85 -18.46 1.08 6.83
C LEU A 85 -19.47 0.76 7.91
N HIS A 86 -20.78 0.82 7.62
CA HIS A 86 -21.81 0.60 8.65
C HIS A 86 -21.80 -0.81 9.25
N THR A 87 -21.13 -1.75 8.62
CA THR A 87 -20.97 -3.14 9.10
C THR A 87 -19.63 -3.40 9.76
N LEU A 88 -18.76 -2.39 9.81
CA LEU A 88 -17.43 -2.46 10.38
C LEU A 88 -17.33 -1.57 11.63
N PRO A 89 -16.46 -1.89 12.59
CA PRO A 89 -16.19 -0.99 13.71
C PRO A 89 -15.52 0.30 13.23
N GLU A 90 -15.65 1.38 14.00
CA GLU A 90 -14.98 2.66 13.68
C GLU A 90 -13.46 2.55 13.88
N GLY A 91 -12.71 3.35 13.11
CA GLY A 91 -11.26 3.49 13.31
C GLY A 91 -10.40 2.57 12.45
N GLY A 92 -10.98 1.88 11.46
CA GLY A 92 -10.21 1.05 10.53
C GLY A 92 -9.21 1.83 9.66
N ARG A 93 -8.27 1.10 9.07
CA ARG A 93 -7.24 1.70 8.20
C ARG A 93 -7.16 1.00 6.84
N THR A 94 -6.79 1.75 5.83
CA THR A 94 -6.59 1.26 4.46
C THR A 94 -5.10 1.15 4.16
N LEU A 95 -4.69 0.00 3.64
CA LEU A 95 -3.36 -0.24 3.11
C LEU A 95 -3.36 -0.10 1.60
N ALA A 96 -2.55 0.82 1.06
CA ALA A 96 -2.30 0.96 -0.36
C ALA A 96 -0.80 0.86 -0.63
N PHE A 97 -0.38 0.07 -1.61
CA PHE A 97 1.02 -0.27 -1.76
C PHE A 97 1.42 -0.58 -3.20
N ALA A 98 2.70 -0.40 -3.49
CA ALA A 98 3.32 -0.92 -4.70
C ALA A 98 4.76 -1.35 -4.45
N THR A 99 5.16 -2.46 -5.08
CA THR A 99 6.56 -2.86 -5.20
C THR A 99 7.03 -2.53 -6.62
N PHE A 100 8.15 -1.85 -6.75
CA PHE A 100 8.73 -1.52 -8.05
C PHE A 100 9.12 -2.78 -8.81
N VAL A 101 8.93 -2.77 -10.12
CA VAL A 101 8.96 -3.99 -10.97
C VAL A 101 10.20 -4.87 -10.76
N PRO A 102 11.45 -4.34 -10.65
CA PRO A 102 12.62 -5.20 -10.45
C PRO A 102 12.61 -6.01 -9.15
N TYR A 103 11.74 -5.64 -8.19
CA TYR A 103 11.70 -6.21 -6.85
C TYR A 103 10.41 -7.01 -6.56
N GLN A 104 9.53 -7.12 -7.56
CA GLN A 104 8.29 -7.89 -7.44
C GLN A 104 8.56 -9.39 -7.32
N ARG A 105 7.55 -10.14 -6.84
CA ARG A 105 7.55 -11.61 -6.70
C ARG A 105 8.64 -12.19 -5.80
N GLN A 106 9.25 -11.37 -4.94
CA GLN A 106 10.29 -11.78 -3.99
C GLN A 106 9.80 -11.80 -2.53
N GLY A 107 8.50 -11.57 -2.32
CA GLY A 107 7.87 -11.60 -1.00
C GLY A 107 8.04 -10.33 -0.15
N TYR A 108 8.69 -9.29 -0.67
CA TYR A 108 8.93 -8.06 0.10
C TYR A 108 7.64 -7.37 0.57
N MET A 109 6.63 -7.25 -0.29
CA MET A 109 5.38 -6.61 0.12
C MET A 109 4.61 -7.43 1.15
N ARG A 110 4.64 -8.76 1.05
CA ARG A 110 4.08 -9.65 2.09
C ARG A 110 4.72 -9.38 3.45
N GLU A 111 6.05 -9.32 3.48
CA GLU A 111 6.82 -9.05 4.68
C GLU A 111 6.52 -7.67 5.28
N ALA A 112 6.37 -6.66 4.41
CA ALA A 112 6.02 -5.31 4.84
C ALA A 112 4.61 -5.21 5.44
N ILE A 113 3.61 -5.78 4.76
CA ILE A 113 2.22 -5.75 5.25
C ILE A 113 2.09 -6.56 6.54
N GLN A 114 2.74 -7.71 6.63
CA GLN A 114 2.73 -8.52 7.85
C GLN A 114 3.26 -7.73 9.06
N ALA A 115 4.34 -6.99 8.89
CA ALA A 115 4.88 -6.15 9.97
C ALA A 115 3.90 -5.04 10.40
N VAL A 116 3.13 -4.47 9.46
CA VAL A 116 2.08 -3.48 9.79
C VAL A 116 0.90 -4.13 10.50
N VAL A 117 0.46 -5.30 10.04
CA VAL A 117 -0.60 -6.09 10.72
C VAL A 117 -0.21 -6.41 12.16
N GLU A 118 1.00 -6.96 12.36
CA GLU A 118 1.53 -7.31 13.68
C GLU A 118 1.59 -6.08 14.59
N GLN A 119 2.07 -4.95 14.09
CA GLN A 119 2.13 -3.71 14.85
C GLN A 119 0.76 -3.23 15.33
N HIS A 120 -0.26 -3.20 14.45
CA HIS A 120 -1.60 -2.78 14.85
C HIS A 120 -2.27 -3.77 15.78
N SER A 121 -2.05 -5.08 15.59
CA SER A 121 -2.53 -6.11 16.50
C SER A 121 -1.92 -5.99 17.90
N GLU A 122 -0.63 -5.69 18.01
CA GLU A 122 0.05 -5.50 19.31
C GLU A 122 -0.36 -4.20 20.01
N ALA A 123 -0.62 -3.15 19.22
CA ALA A 123 -1.06 -1.86 19.78
C ALA A 123 -2.54 -1.83 20.17
N GLU A 124 -3.34 -2.76 19.64
CA GLU A 124 -4.80 -2.81 19.81
C GLU A 124 -5.49 -1.48 19.47
N ASP A 125 -4.91 -0.72 18.50
CA ASP A 125 -5.32 0.64 18.18
C ASP A 125 -6.21 0.71 16.93
N VAL A 126 -6.31 -0.37 16.16
CA VAL A 126 -7.03 -0.46 14.89
C VAL A 126 -7.88 -1.74 14.87
N PRO A 127 -9.20 -1.65 14.67
CA PRO A 127 -10.07 -2.83 14.70
C PRO A 127 -10.03 -3.65 13.41
N PHE A 128 -9.68 -3.05 12.28
CA PHE A 128 -9.53 -3.75 11.01
C PHE A 128 -8.59 -3.03 10.04
N LEU A 129 -8.01 -3.80 9.15
CA LEU A 129 -7.30 -3.30 7.98
C LEU A 129 -8.09 -3.60 6.70
N HIS A 130 -8.15 -2.64 5.83
CA HIS A 130 -8.76 -2.73 4.51
C HIS A 130 -7.68 -2.70 3.43
N GLY A 131 -7.90 -3.42 2.35
CA GLY A 131 -7.15 -3.30 1.11
C GLY A 131 -8.07 -3.35 -0.09
N GLY A 132 -7.92 -2.41 -1.03
CA GLY A 132 -8.67 -2.39 -2.27
C GLY A 132 -7.81 -2.78 -3.46
N HIS A 133 -8.39 -3.51 -4.42
CA HIS A 133 -7.69 -3.80 -5.67
C HIS A 133 -8.65 -3.85 -6.86
N PHE A 134 -8.12 -3.65 -8.05
CA PHE A 134 -8.91 -3.83 -9.27
C PHE A 134 -9.21 -5.31 -9.51
N PRO A 135 -10.35 -5.67 -10.14
CA PRO A 135 -10.71 -7.06 -10.44
C PRO A 135 -9.65 -7.82 -11.26
N PHE A 136 -8.87 -7.11 -12.07
CA PHE A 136 -7.79 -7.70 -12.88
C PHE A 136 -6.46 -7.80 -12.13
N ASN A 137 -6.35 -7.25 -10.91
CA ASN A 137 -5.11 -7.27 -10.12
C ASN A 137 -5.03 -8.54 -9.25
N GLU A 138 -4.94 -9.70 -9.89
CA GLU A 138 -4.80 -10.98 -9.21
C GLU A 138 -3.59 -11.06 -8.25
N PRO A 139 -2.42 -10.44 -8.53
CA PRO A 139 -1.31 -10.44 -7.57
C PRO A 139 -1.69 -9.82 -6.22
N SER A 140 -2.43 -8.70 -6.19
CA SER A 140 -2.91 -8.11 -4.94
C SER A 140 -3.93 -9.00 -4.24
N GLN A 141 -4.87 -9.59 -4.97
CA GLN A 141 -5.84 -10.53 -4.41
C GLN A 141 -5.15 -11.70 -3.70
N ARG A 142 -4.18 -12.35 -4.38
CA ARG A 142 -3.40 -13.45 -3.79
C ARG A 142 -2.58 -13.02 -2.58
N LEU A 143 -2.04 -11.80 -2.61
CA LEU A 143 -1.28 -11.25 -1.50
C LEU A 143 -2.16 -11.04 -0.26
N PHE A 144 -3.30 -10.38 -0.41
CA PHE A 144 -4.26 -10.15 0.66
C PHE A 144 -4.78 -11.47 1.25
N SER A 145 -5.27 -12.38 0.40
CA SER A 145 -5.76 -13.69 0.83
C SER A 145 -4.70 -14.49 1.61
N GLY A 146 -3.44 -14.43 1.15
CA GLY A 146 -2.32 -15.10 1.83
C GLY A 146 -1.89 -14.43 3.15
N LEU A 147 -2.42 -13.26 3.49
CA LEU A 147 -2.19 -12.53 4.74
C LEU A 147 -3.41 -12.53 5.68
N GLY A 148 -4.43 -13.34 5.37
CA GLY A 148 -5.61 -13.47 6.21
C GLY A 148 -6.71 -12.43 5.94
N PHE A 149 -6.56 -11.60 4.93
CA PHE A 149 -7.66 -10.77 4.47
C PHE A 149 -8.71 -11.63 3.77
N THR A 150 -9.96 -11.27 3.96
CA THR A 150 -11.11 -11.93 3.35
C THR A 150 -11.86 -10.96 2.45
N SER A 151 -12.37 -11.47 1.34
CA SER A 151 -13.18 -10.66 0.44
C SER A 151 -14.46 -10.22 1.15
N TYR A 152 -14.70 -8.92 1.16
CA TYR A 152 -15.76 -8.30 1.93
C TYR A 152 -16.87 -7.69 1.07
N GLY A 153 -16.50 -7.12 -0.07
CA GLY A 153 -17.45 -6.48 -0.96
C GLY A 153 -16.79 -5.84 -2.17
N GLN A 154 -17.50 -4.88 -2.73
CA GLN A 154 -16.97 -4.03 -3.79
C GLN A 154 -17.62 -2.66 -3.77
N HIS A 155 -16.90 -1.67 -4.27
CA HIS A 155 -17.43 -0.33 -4.52
C HIS A 155 -16.90 0.23 -5.83
N THR A 156 -17.39 1.40 -6.23
CA THR A 156 -16.94 2.08 -7.44
C THR A 156 -16.39 3.46 -7.13
N ILE A 157 -15.29 3.80 -7.77
CA ILE A 157 -14.75 5.16 -7.80
C ILE A 157 -14.86 5.65 -9.25
N GLY A 158 -15.79 6.56 -9.52
CA GLY A 158 -16.16 6.90 -10.89
C GLY A 158 -16.71 5.68 -11.64
N ASN A 159 -16.03 5.26 -12.70
CA ASN A 159 -16.38 4.08 -13.51
C ASN A 159 -15.50 2.84 -13.19
N VAL A 160 -14.74 2.89 -12.12
CA VAL A 160 -13.78 1.84 -11.78
C VAL A 160 -14.29 1.05 -10.58
N THR A 161 -14.38 -0.28 -10.73
CA THR A 161 -14.73 -1.19 -9.65
C THR A 161 -13.49 -1.50 -8.82
N ILE A 162 -13.64 -1.44 -7.49
CA ILE A 162 -12.65 -1.86 -6.51
C ILE A 162 -13.25 -3.05 -5.75
N LEU A 163 -12.48 -4.11 -5.64
CA LEU A 163 -12.79 -5.25 -4.75
C LEU A 163 -12.18 -4.96 -3.39
N ASP A 164 -12.95 -5.16 -2.33
CA ASP A 164 -12.59 -4.82 -0.96
C ASP A 164 -12.23 -6.08 -0.18
N GLU A 165 -11.07 -6.05 0.44
CA GLU A 165 -10.53 -7.10 1.30
C GLU A 165 -10.37 -6.56 2.72
N ILE A 166 -10.83 -7.31 3.72
CA ILE A 166 -10.80 -6.91 5.15
C ILE A 166 -10.06 -7.95 5.97
N CYS A 167 -9.20 -7.46 6.86
CA CYS A 167 -8.59 -8.23 7.94
C CYS A 167 -9.05 -7.63 9.28
N MET A 168 -9.81 -8.37 10.05
CA MET A 168 -10.14 -8.00 11.45
C MET A 168 -8.91 -8.25 12.33
N LEU A 169 -8.58 -7.31 13.22
CA LEU A 169 -7.44 -7.40 14.13
C LEU A 169 -7.88 -7.71 15.57
#